data_4a0235bfb6b1b2b29393c94a16828f9f
#
_entry.id   4a0235bfb6b1b2b29393c94a16828f9f
#
_cell.length_a   1.000
_cell.length_b   1.000
_cell.length_c   1.000
_cell.angle_alpha   90.00
_cell.angle_beta   90.00
_cell.angle_gamma   90.00
#
_symmetry.space_group_name_H-M   'P 1'
#
loop_
_entity.id
_entity.type
_entity.pdbx_description
1 polymer ?
#
loop_
_entity_poly.entity_id
_entity_poly.type
_entity_poly.pdbx_seq_one_letter_code
_entity_poly.pdbx_strand_id
1 'polypeptide(L)'
;MSTMAFLKRSPWILHYDASSCNGCDIEVLACLTPLYDVERFGIINTGNPKHADILMITGGINELNRAVVRNLYEQMPEPKVVVAIGICAATGGIFRECYNIAGGIDKVIPVDVYVPGCAARPEMIIDGVVTALSILEEKRTKMTGAAQAKESARQAAEAGEST
;
A
#
# COMPACT_ATOMS: atom_id res chain seq x y z
N MET A 1 -16.16 -15.96 -5.23
CA MET A 1 -14.74 -15.73 -5.56
C MET A 1 -13.92 -16.28 -4.41
N SER A 2 -12.94 -17.13 -4.69
CA SER A 2 -12.32 -18.00 -3.67
C SER A 2 -11.41 -17.20 -2.74
N THR A 3 -11.79 -17.11 -1.49
CA THR A 3 -11.01 -16.54 -0.35
C THR A 3 -9.61 -17.21 -0.20
N MET A 4 -9.40 -18.34 -0.86
CA MET A 4 -8.17 -19.13 -0.78
C MET A 4 -7.04 -18.67 -1.72
N ALA A 5 -7.31 -17.86 -2.74
CA ALA A 5 -6.25 -17.36 -3.64
C ALA A 5 -5.34 -16.33 -2.93
N PHE A 6 -5.87 -15.64 -1.96
CA PHE A 6 -5.23 -14.67 -1.10
C PHE A 6 -4.07 -15.26 -0.27
N LEU A 7 -4.20 -16.50 0.22
CA LEU A 7 -3.20 -17.16 1.07
C LEU A 7 -2.02 -17.77 0.28
N LYS A 8 -2.02 -17.67 -1.05
CA LYS A 8 -0.97 -18.27 -1.90
C LYS A 8 0.32 -17.44 -2.00
N ARG A 9 0.33 -16.22 -1.55
CA ARG A 9 1.51 -15.33 -1.58
C ARG A 9 1.62 -14.54 -0.29
N SER A 10 2.82 -14.45 0.23
CA SER A 10 3.22 -13.62 1.36
C SER A 10 3.39 -12.18 0.89
N PRO A 11 2.44 -11.27 1.10
CA PRO A 11 2.63 -9.87 0.73
C PRO A 11 3.60 -9.19 1.70
N TRP A 12 4.48 -8.38 1.17
CA TRP A 12 5.41 -7.61 1.96
C TRP A 12 4.90 -6.19 2.15
N ILE A 13 4.86 -5.75 3.39
CA ILE A 13 4.35 -4.43 3.79
C ILE A 13 5.51 -3.55 4.18
N LEU A 14 5.52 -2.31 3.68
CA LEU A 14 6.36 -1.24 4.16
C LEU A 14 5.51 -0.26 4.96
N HIS A 15 5.78 -0.12 6.24
CA HIS A 15 5.18 0.92 7.08
C HIS A 15 6.08 2.15 7.14
N TYR A 16 5.50 3.32 6.91
CA TYR A 16 6.18 4.60 6.98
C TYR A 16 5.36 5.63 7.78
N ASP A 17 5.97 6.21 8.79
CA ASP A 17 5.43 7.33 9.55
C ASP A 17 5.78 8.67 8.87
N ALA A 18 4.77 9.40 8.41
CA ALA A 18 4.89 10.68 7.74
C ALA A 18 4.61 11.89 8.65
N SER A 19 4.96 11.86 9.91
CA SER A 19 4.68 12.84 10.97
C SER A 19 3.40 12.53 11.73
N SER A 20 3.27 11.32 12.23
CA SER A 20 2.16 10.95 13.09
C SER A 20 2.36 11.39 14.55
N CYS A 21 1.29 11.31 15.33
CA CYS A 21 1.36 11.39 16.79
C CYS A 21 1.74 10.03 17.42
N ASN A 22 2.14 9.05 16.61
CA ASN A 22 2.41 7.65 16.92
C ASN A 22 1.19 6.82 17.37
N GLY A 23 -0.01 7.39 17.45
CA GLY A 23 -1.20 6.63 17.82
C GLY A 23 -1.50 5.50 16.83
N CYS A 24 -1.59 5.82 15.54
CA CYS A 24 -1.80 4.82 14.50
C CYS A 24 -0.62 3.88 14.33
N ASP A 25 0.61 4.33 14.58
CA ASP A 25 1.82 3.50 14.48
C ASP A 25 1.84 2.40 15.53
N ILE A 26 1.47 2.73 16.77
CA ILE A 26 1.33 1.76 17.85
C ILE A 26 0.27 0.71 17.48
N GLU A 27 -0.84 1.12 16.90
CA GLU A 27 -1.90 0.21 16.45
C GLU A 27 -1.47 -0.67 15.27
N VAL A 28 -0.67 -0.15 14.34
CA VAL A 28 -0.04 -0.94 13.27
C VAL A 28 0.90 -1.99 13.86
N LEU A 29 1.74 -1.61 14.83
CA LEU A 29 2.62 -2.54 15.52
C LEU A 29 1.84 -3.55 16.36
N ALA A 30 0.70 -3.15 16.94
CA ALA A 30 -0.17 -4.07 17.68
C ALA A 30 -0.71 -5.20 16.77
N CYS A 31 -0.93 -4.95 15.47
CA CYS A 31 -1.31 -6.00 14.52
C CYS A 31 -0.27 -7.11 14.38
N LEU A 32 1.02 -6.82 14.62
CA LEU A 32 2.11 -7.79 14.58
C LEU A 32 2.28 -8.55 15.92
N THR A 33 1.60 -8.11 17.00
CA THR A 33 1.68 -8.77 18.29
C THR A 33 0.92 -10.10 18.32
N PRO A 34 1.21 -11.02 19.26
CA PRO A 34 0.54 -12.31 19.33
C PRO A 34 -0.99 -12.26 19.47
N LEU A 35 -1.56 -11.12 19.87
CA LEU A 35 -3.01 -10.95 20.00
C LEU A 35 -3.70 -10.98 18.64
N TYR A 36 -3.12 -10.30 17.62
CA TYR A 36 -3.66 -10.19 16.27
C TYR A 36 -2.93 -11.07 15.28
N ASP A 37 -1.60 -11.21 15.45
CA ASP A 37 -0.71 -12.15 14.75
C ASP A 37 -0.95 -12.21 13.23
N VAL A 38 -0.92 -11.04 12.59
CA VAL A 38 -1.13 -10.95 11.13
C VAL A 38 -0.01 -11.63 10.33
N GLU A 39 1.17 -11.85 10.94
CA GLU A 39 2.28 -12.55 10.30
C GLU A 39 1.94 -14.02 9.99
N ARG A 40 1.05 -14.66 10.75
CA ARG A 40 0.58 -16.02 10.46
C ARG A 40 -0.16 -16.15 9.12
N PHE A 41 -0.64 -15.04 8.58
CA PHE A 41 -1.24 -14.99 7.24
C PHE A 41 -0.20 -14.77 6.13
N GLY A 42 1.09 -14.80 6.47
CA GLY A 42 2.19 -14.61 5.55
C GLY A 42 2.53 -13.15 5.26
N ILE A 43 1.99 -12.21 6.04
CA ILE A 43 2.30 -10.78 5.93
C ILE A 43 3.66 -10.53 6.59
N ILE A 44 4.58 -9.93 5.85
CA ILE A 44 5.93 -9.62 6.34
C ILE A 44 6.13 -8.11 6.31
N ASN A 45 6.51 -7.53 7.46
CA ASN A 45 6.92 -6.14 7.52
C ASN A 45 8.39 -6.01 7.09
N THR A 46 8.67 -5.15 6.12
CA THR A 46 10.00 -4.92 5.57
C THR A 46 10.37 -3.44 5.59
N GLY A 47 11.65 -3.14 5.81
CA GLY A 47 12.20 -1.79 5.67
C GLY A 47 12.67 -1.44 4.25
N ASN A 48 12.57 -2.38 3.29
CA ASN A 48 13.07 -2.17 1.94
C ASN A 48 11.92 -1.93 0.93
N PRO A 49 11.80 -0.71 0.37
CA PRO A 49 10.73 -0.40 -0.58
C PRO A 49 10.77 -1.25 -1.85
N LYS A 50 11.93 -1.75 -2.27
CA LYS A 50 12.06 -2.59 -3.47
C LYS A 50 11.45 -3.98 -3.32
N HIS A 51 11.17 -4.41 -2.10
CA HIS A 51 10.53 -5.69 -1.81
C HIS A 51 9.07 -5.55 -1.39
N ALA A 52 8.61 -4.33 -1.11
CA ALA A 52 7.27 -4.09 -0.61
C ALA A 52 6.22 -4.11 -1.73
N ASP A 53 5.13 -4.79 -1.47
CA ASP A 53 3.92 -4.82 -2.31
C ASP A 53 2.90 -3.77 -1.85
N ILE A 54 2.85 -3.50 -0.53
CA ILE A 54 1.89 -2.59 0.10
C ILE A 54 2.66 -1.53 0.88
N LEU A 55 2.36 -0.27 0.62
CA LEU A 55 2.86 0.88 1.37
C LEU A 55 1.78 1.34 2.35
N MET A 56 2.04 1.20 3.63
CA MET A 56 1.18 1.70 4.71
C MET A 56 1.74 3.00 5.26
N ILE A 57 0.97 4.07 5.20
CA ILE A 57 1.42 5.39 5.67
C ILE A 57 0.49 5.88 6.77
N THR A 58 1.11 6.30 7.87
CA THR A 58 0.48 6.95 9.01
C THR A 58 0.88 8.42 9.07
N GLY A 59 0.06 9.24 9.73
CA GLY A 59 0.33 10.65 9.91
C GLY A 59 0.06 11.55 8.71
N GLY A 60 0.08 12.85 8.92
CA GLY A 60 -0.06 13.86 7.88
C GLY A 60 1.27 14.15 7.19
N ILE A 61 1.23 14.47 5.90
CA ILE A 61 2.46 14.79 5.17
C ILE A 61 2.88 16.23 5.46
N ASN A 62 4.09 16.38 5.98
CA ASN A 62 4.77 17.68 6.06
C ASN A 62 5.66 17.90 4.83
N GLU A 63 6.12 19.13 4.63
CA GLU A 63 6.94 19.49 3.47
C GLU A 63 8.28 18.75 3.42
N LEU A 64 8.87 18.38 4.57
CA LEU A 64 10.10 17.60 4.62
C LEU A 64 9.88 16.15 4.17
N ASN A 65 8.78 15.53 4.61
CA ASN A 65 8.49 14.13 4.30
C ASN A 65 7.88 13.95 2.90
N ARG A 66 7.39 15.00 2.28
CA ARG A 66 6.79 14.97 0.95
C ARG A 66 7.70 14.31 -0.10
N ALA A 67 8.97 14.73 -0.14
CA ALA A 67 9.95 14.17 -1.07
C ALA A 67 10.27 12.70 -0.73
N VAL A 68 10.35 12.37 0.56
CA VAL A 68 10.62 11.01 1.03
C VAL A 68 9.50 10.04 0.64
N VAL A 69 8.24 10.42 0.90
CA VAL A 69 7.06 9.59 0.55
C VAL A 69 6.99 9.33 -0.95
N ARG A 70 7.23 10.37 -1.77
CA ARG A 70 7.29 10.20 -3.23
C ARG A 70 8.40 9.25 -3.64
N ASN A 71 9.60 9.42 -3.09
CA ASN A 71 10.73 8.56 -3.39
C ASN A 71 10.49 7.10 -2.98
N LEU A 72 9.89 6.85 -1.81
CA LEU A 72 9.50 5.50 -1.39
C LEU A 72 8.50 4.87 -2.38
N TYR A 73 7.49 5.63 -2.77
CA TYR A 73 6.50 5.17 -3.74
C TYR A 73 7.13 4.84 -5.10
N GLU A 74 8.05 5.67 -5.60
CA GLU A 74 8.74 5.45 -6.87
C GLU A 74 9.68 4.24 -6.85
N GLN A 75 10.31 3.95 -5.70
CA GLN A 75 11.19 2.79 -5.54
C GLN A 75 10.46 1.45 -5.46
N MET A 76 9.18 1.46 -5.10
CA MET A 76 8.39 0.23 -5.04
C MET A 76 8.07 -0.30 -6.43
N PRO A 77 8.24 -1.62 -6.67
CA PRO A 77 7.88 -2.24 -7.94
C PRO A 77 6.36 -2.25 -8.16
N GLU A 78 5.94 -2.33 -9.42
CA GLU A 78 4.54 -2.60 -9.78
C GLU A 78 4.28 -4.13 -9.81
N PRO A 79 3.09 -4.58 -9.43
CA PRO A 79 1.95 -3.82 -8.90
C PRO A 79 2.09 -3.50 -7.41
N LYS A 80 1.73 -2.30 -7.03
CA LYS A 80 1.78 -1.81 -5.65
C LYS A 80 0.44 -1.23 -5.21
N VAL A 81 0.22 -1.20 -3.89
CA VAL A 81 -0.99 -0.65 -3.27
C VAL A 81 -0.59 0.29 -2.13
N VAL A 82 -1.27 1.42 -2.02
CA VAL A 82 -1.04 2.42 -0.97
C VAL A 82 -2.23 2.45 -0.02
N VAL A 83 -1.96 2.31 1.27
CA VAL A 83 -2.94 2.35 2.36
C VAL A 83 -2.67 3.55 3.25
N ALA A 84 -3.61 4.47 3.32
CA ALA A 84 -3.57 5.61 4.24
C ALA A 84 -4.26 5.25 5.56
N ILE A 85 -3.51 5.24 6.66
CA ILE A 85 -4.02 4.83 7.98
C ILE A 85 -4.24 6.04 8.87
N GLY A 86 -5.48 6.16 9.35
CA GLY A 86 -5.90 7.22 10.24
C GLY A 86 -6.30 8.52 9.52
N ILE A 87 -6.99 9.39 10.26
CA ILE A 87 -7.52 10.64 9.72
C ILE A 87 -6.43 11.62 9.28
N CYS A 88 -5.26 11.59 9.94
CA CYS A 88 -4.14 12.45 9.59
C CYS A 88 -3.58 12.08 8.21
N ALA A 89 -3.44 10.79 7.92
CA ALA A 89 -3.03 10.30 6.61
C ALA A 89 -4.07 10.60 5.53
N ALA A 90 -5.36 10.44 5.85
CA ALA A 90 -6.43 10.65 4.89
C ALA A 90 -6.63 12.12 4.50
N THR A 91 -6.61 13.05 5.46
CA THR A 91 -7.01 14.45 5.23
C THR A 91 -6.10 15.50 5.88
N GLY A 92 -5.08 15.07 6.65
CA GLY A 92 -4.31 15.94 7.55
C GLY A 92 -4.90 16.05 8.96
N GLY A 93 -6.13 15.55 9.18
CA GLY A 93 -6.80 15.59 10.49
C GLY A 93 -6.89 16.98 11.08
N ILE A 94 -6.63 17.07 12.39
CA ILE A 94 -6.62 18.36 13.12
C ILE A 94 -5.44 19.28 12.71
N PHE A 95 -4.39 18.71 12.08
CA PHE A 95 -3.22 19.46 11.63
C PHE A 95 -3.34 20.00 10.21
N ARG A 96 -4.48 19.79 9.54
CA ARG A 96 -4.71 20.15 8.14
C ARG A 96 -4.37 21.59 7.79
N GLU A 97 -4.61 22.52 8.72
CA GLU A 97 -4.40 23.96 8.51
C GLU A 97 -3.05 24.45 9.05
N CYS A 98 -2.21 23.55 9.56
CA CYS A 98 -0.86 23.91 9.99
C CYS A 98 0.01 24.27 8.78
N TYR A 99 0.82 25.31 8.92
CA TYR A 99 1.62 25.91 7.83
C TYR A 99 2.56 24.91 7.13
N ASN A 100 2.99 23.86 7.82
CA ASN A 100 3.95 22.89 7.31
C ASN A 100 3.30 21.55 6.87
N ILE A 101 1.98 21.45 6.94
CA ILE A 101 1.25 20.23 6.57
C ILE A 101 0.64 20.40 5.18
N ALA A 102 1.02 19.53 4.27
CA ALA A 102 0.48 19.49 2.89
C ALA A 102 -0.96 18.97 2.83
N GLY A 103 -1.47 18.38 3.92
CA GLY A 103 -2.79 17.76 4.02
C GLY A 103 -2.71 16.25 3.92
N GLY A 104 -3.66 15.61 3.21
CA GLY A 104 -3.71 14.16 3.01
C GLY A 104 -2.61 13.64 2.08
N ILE A 105 -2.36 12.34 2.18
CA ILE A 105 -1.38 11.62 1.36
C ILE A 105 -1.73 11.67 -0.12
N ASP A 106 -3.01 11.71 -0.44
CA ASP A 106 -3.57 11.79 -1.80
C ASP A 106 -3.06 12.99 -2.63
N LYS A 107 -2.58 14.02 -1.96
CA LYS A 107 -1.96 15.17 -2.61
C LYS A 107 -0.53 14.92 -3.10
N VAL A 108 0.10 13.85 -2.67
CA VAL A 108 1.50 13.54 -2.99
C VAL A 108 1.64 12.28 -3.82
N ILE A 109 0.91 11.22 -3.45
CA ILE A 109 0.88 9.93 -4.16
C ILE A 109 -0.56 9.42 -4.24
N PRO A 110 -0.89 8.59 -5.25
CA PRO A 110 -2.21 7.96 -5.33
C PRO A 110 -2.43 7.01 -4.15
N VAL A 111 -3.63 7.06 -3.56
CA VAL A 111 -4.03 6.20 -2.44
C VAL A 111 -5.12 5.25 -2.91
N ASP A 112 -4.96 3.97 -2.64
CA ASP A 112 -5.91 2.92 -3.03
C ASP A 112 -6.91 2.62 -1.91
N VAL A 113 -6.47 2.67 -0.64
CA VAL A 113 -7.31 2.31 0.52
C VAL A 113 -7.14 3.33 1.64
N TYR A 114 -8.25 3.72 2.25
CA TYR A 114 -8.28 4.57 3.44
C TYR A 114 -8.80 3.79 4.64
N VAL A 115 -8.06 3.81 5.73
CA VAL A 115 -8.45 3.22 7.02
C VAL A 115 -8.78 4.34 7.99
N PRO A 116 -10.06 4.60 8.30
CA PRO A 116 -10.46 5.70 9.16
C PRO A 116 -10.14 5.40 10.62
N GLY A 117 -9.93 6.44 11.40
CA GLY A 117 -9.73 6.38 12.85
C GLY A 117 -8.76 7.42 13.36
N CYS A 118 -8.82 7.69 14.67
CA CYS A 118 -7.89 8.55 15.39
C CYS A 118 -7.76 8.06 16.86
N ALA A 119 -6.93 7.04 17.10
CA ALA A 119 -6.18 6.19 16.16
C ALA A 119 -7.10 5.16 15.46
N ALA A 120 -6.64 4.62 14.31
CA ALA A 120 -7.30 3.49 13.68
C ALA A 120 -7.04 2.23 14.51
N ARG A 121 -8.09 1.47 14.84
CA ARG A 121 -7.95 0.24 15.61
C ARG A 121 -7.33 -0.88 14.79
N PRO A 122 -6.63 -1.86 15.43
CA PRO A 122 -6.00 -2.97 14.72
C PRO A 122 -6.93 -3.75 13.82
N GLU A 123 -8.19 -3.99 14.24
CA GLU A 123 -9.18 -4.71 13.43
C GLU A 123 -9.47 -3.96 12.12
N MET A 124 -9.59 -2.64 12.17
CA MET A 124 -9.83 -1.82 10.98
C MET A 124 -8.61 -1.76 10.07
N ILE A 125 -7.41 -1.79 10.65
CA ILE A 125 -6.15 -1.86 9.89
C ILE A 125 -6.08 -3.19 9.15
N ILE A 126 -6.41 -4.29 9.81
CA ILE A 126 -6.46 -5.64 9.21
C ILE A 126 -7.46 -5.68 8.06
N ASP A 127 -8.68 -5.16 8.25
CA ASP A 127 -9.69 -5.07 7.19
C ASP A 127 -9.20 -4.23 6.00
N GLY A 128 -8.51 -3.13 6.28
CA GLY A 128 -7.87 -2.29 5.28
C GLY A 128 -6.79 -3.05 4.48
N VAL A 129 -5.97 -3.84 5.16
CA VAL A 129 -4.95 -4.69 4.52
C VAL A 129 -5.60 -5.78 3.68
N VAL A 130 -6.66 -6.43 4.15
CA VAL A 130 -7.42 -7.42 3.38
C VAL A 130 -7.99 -6.80 2.09
N THR A 131 -8.51 -5.59 2.19
CA THR A 131 -8.99 -4.83 1.01
C THR A 131 -7.83 -4.50 0.06
N ALA A 132 -6.69 -4.06 0.59
CA ALA A 132 -5.50 -3.77 -0.20
C ALA A 132 -4.98 -4.99 -0.96
N LEU A 133 -5.03 -6.17 -0.33
CA LEU A 133 -4.64 -7.44 -0.96
C LEU A 133 -5.57 -7.82 -2.12
N SER A 134 -6.86 -7.58 -1.99
CA SER A 134 -7.82 -7.80 -3.07
C SER A 134 -7.49 -6.90 -4.27
N ILE A 135 -7.19 -5.63 -4.03
CA ILE A 135 -6.78 -4.67 -5.07
C ILE A 135 -5.45 -5.08 -5.72
N LEU A 136 -4.49 -5.54 -4.91
CA LEU A 136 -3.19 -6.01 -5.39
C LEU A 136 -3.35 -7.20 -6.35
N GLU A 137 -4.19 -8.17 -6.02
CA GLU A 137 -4.50 -9.32 -6.89
C GLU A 137 -5.16 -8.89 -8.20
N GLU A 138 -6.08 -7.94 -8.16
CA GLU A 138 -6.69 -7.37 -9.38
C GLU A 138 -5.66 -6.67 -10.26
N LYS A 139 -4.79 -5.85 -9.67
CA LYS A 139 -3.69 -5.19 -10.40
C LYS A 139 -2.73 -6.20 -11.03
N ARG A 140 -2.37 -7.26 -10.31
CA ARG A 140 -1.53 -8.36 -10.83
C ARG A 140 -2.18 -9.08 -12.01
N THR A 141 -3.45 -9.43 -11.90
CA THR A 141 -4.20 -10.10 -12.96
C THR A 141 -4.25 -9.24 -14.23
N LYS A 142 -4.51 -7.94 -14.08
CA LYS A 142 -4.52 -6.99 -15.21
C LYS A 142 -3.14 -6.90 -15.88
N MET A 143 -2.07 -6.83 -15.11
CA MET A 143 -0.70 -6.78 -15.64
C MET A 143 -0.31 -8.06 -16.39
N THR A 144 -0.65 -9.23 -15.82
CA THR A 144 -0.39 -10.53 -16.48
C THR A 144 -1.15 -10.66 -17.78
N GLY A 145 -2.43 -10.28 -17.80
CA GLY A 145 -3.23 -10.28 -19.04
C GLY A 145 -2.70 -9.30 -20.10
N ALA A 146 -2.25 -8.13 -19.70
CA ALA A 146 -1.64 -7.17 -20.62
C ALA A 146 -0.27 -7.65 -21.15
N ALA A 147 0.52 -8.33 -20.32
CA ALA A 147 1.79 -8.92 -20.75
C ALA A 147 1.58 -10.06 -21.76
N GLN A 148 0.62 -10.94 -21.50
CA GLN A 148 0.26 -12.03 -22.42
C GLN A 148 -0.28 -11.50 -23.76
N ALA A 149 -1.11 -10.45 -23.74
CA ALA A 149 -1.62 -9.82 -24.95
C ALA A 149 -0.51 -9.20 -25.81
N LYS A 150 0.49 -8.56 -25.16
CA LYS A 150 1.67 -8.01 -25.86
C LYS A 150 2.54 -9.09 -26.46
N GLU A 151 2.75 -10.19 -25.76
CA GLU A 151 3.55 -11.33 -26.23
C GLU A 151 2.90 -12.03 -27.43
N SER A 152 1.58 -12.26 -27.36
CA SER A 152 0.85 -12.84 -28.50
C SER A 152 0.82 -11.92 -29.74
N ALA A 153 0.73 -10.61 -29.54
CA ALA A 153 0.81 -9.64 -30.63
C ALA A 153 2.20 -9.60 -31.27
N ARG A 154 3.27 -9.73 -30.46
CA ARG A 154 4.65 -9.81 -30.95
C ARG A 154 4.89 -11.06 -31.77
N GLN A 155 4.45 -12.22 -31.26
CA GLN A 155 4.56 -13.50 -31.98
C GLN A 155 3.80 -13.50 -33.31
N ALA A 156 2.61 -12.85 -33.34
CA ALA A 156 1.84 -12.69 -34.59
C ALA A 156 2.55 -11.79 -35.60
N ALA A 157 3.24 -10.75 -35.14
CA ALA A 157 4.02 -9.86 -36.02
C ALA A 157 5.25 -10.57 -36.62
N GLU A 158 5.98 -11.35 -35.79
CA GLU A 158 7.14 -12.13 -36.23
C GLU A 158 6.77 -13.25 -37.22
N ALA A 159 5.59 -13.84 -37.06
CA ALA A 159 5.08 -14.86 -37.99
C ALA A 159 4.63 -14.29 -39.35
N GLY A 160 4.25 -13.02 -39.41
CA GLY A 160 3.86 -12.32 -40.65
C GLY A 160 5.02 -11.85 -41.52
N GLU A 161 6.25 -11.79 -40.99
CA GLU A 161 7.43 -11.27 -41.70
C GLU A 161 8.28 -12.40 -42.36
N SER A 162 7.90 -13.65 -42.15
CA SER A 162 8.60 -14.85 -42.72
C SER A 162 7.93 -15.44 -43.96
N THR A 163 7.04 -14.70 -44.65
CA THR A 163 6.44 -15.07 -45.92
C THR A 163 6.80 -14.09 -47.01
#